data_583eb69198cce9edeaf09903899febf8
#
_entry.id   583eb69198cce9edeaf09903899febf8
#
_cell.length_a   1.000
_cell.length_b   1.000
_cell.length_c   1.000
_cell.angle_alpha   90.00
_cell.angle_beta   90.00
_cell.angle_gamma   90.00
#
_symmetry.space_group_name_H-M   'P 1'
#
loop_
_entity.id
_entity.type
_entity.pdbx_description
1 polymer ?
#
loop_
_entity_poly.entity_id
_entity_poly.type
_entity_poly.pdbx_seq_one_letter_code
_entity_poly.pdbx_strand_id
1 'polypeptide(L)'
;MILAAASFALMSVCAKLGAADFNSVELLFWRTSIGAVLLGLPMMLRGHSPATPHWRAHIHRGFVGYASMAALFYALTRLSLPTAVTLNYTSSLFFSALCIVKLKDRPRPRVWLALSLGFFGVVLLLRPTFTPQQWLPGLIGLVSGISAGFAVFQVRELGQMGEQPWRVVFWFFCLSSAIGLVWLLLGPGFSAVTPANVWPLLGVGVFGMLGQLAMTRAYKEGRRYLVASFAYLTVVFSALLGVALWDDVLSVASLLAMGLIVSAGMLAARA
;
A
#
# COMPACT_ATOMS: atom_id res chain seq x y z
N MET A 1 9.19 -2.25 -8.74
CA MET A 1 8.05 -2.73 -7.94
C MET A 1 8.44 -3.84 -6.97
N ILE A 2 9.33 -4.76 -7.31
CA ILE A 2 9.81 -5.82 -6.40
C ILE A 2 10.36 -5.22 -5.09
N LEU A 3 11.25 -4.23 -5.19
CA LEU A 3 11.77 -3.51 -4.02
C LEU A 3 10.64 -2.90 -3.17
N ALA A 4 9.62 -2.32 -3.81
CA ALA A 4 8.46 -1.78 -3.10
C ALA A 4 7.72 -2.87 -2.33
N ALA A 5 7.48 -4.01 -2.98
CA ALA A 5 6.78 -5.15 -2.39
C ALA A 5 7.55 -5.73 -1.18
N ALA A 6 8.87 -5.90 -1.30
CA ALA A 6 9.72 -6.35 -0.19
C ALA A 6 9.74 -5.35 0.98
N SER A 7 9.85 -4.05 0.67
CA SER A 7 9.82 -3.00 1.70
C SER A 7 8.48 -2.95 2.42
N PHE A 8 7.36 -3.05 1.71
CA PHE A 8 6.03 -3.10 2.36
C PHE A 8 5.81 -4.37 3.18
N ALA A 9 6.39 -5.51 2.79
CA ALA A 9 6.35 -6.72 3.59
C ALA A 9 7.13 -6.54 4.90
N LEU A 10 8.35 -5.98 4.85
CA LEU A 10 9.14 -5.66 6.05
C LEU A 10 8.43 -4.61 6.93
N MET A 11 7.82 -3.59 6.31
CA MET A 11 7.00 -2.62 7.03
C MET A 11 5.85 -3.32 7.77
N SER A 12 5.20 -4.31 7.15
CA SER A 12 4.11 -5.07 7.77
C SER A 12 4.58 -5.90 8.96
N VAL A 13 5.79 -6.45 8.90
CA VAL A 13 6.44 -7.10 10.05
C VAL A 13 6.61 -6.11 11.21
N CYS A 14 7.19 -4.95 10.93
CA CYS A 14 7.38 -3.91 11.95
C CYS A 14 6.03 -3.43 12.52
N ALA A 15 5.01 -3.27 11.68
CA ALA A 15 3.67 -2.90 12.11
C ALA A 15 3.04 -3.97 13.01
N LYS A 16 3.23 -5.27 12.69
CA LYS A 16 2.76 -6.38 13.53
C LYS A 16 3.45 -6.38 14.90
N LEU A 17 4.76 -6.13 14.94
CA LEU A 17 5.50 -6.02 16.20
C LEU A 17 5.06 -4.78 17.00
N GLY A 18 4.87 -3.63 16.35
CA GLY A 18 4.44 -2.40 17.02
C GLY A 18 2.98 -2.40 17.46
N ALA A 19 2.13 -3.28 16.91
CA ALA A 19 0.72 -3.38 17.28
C ALA A 19 0.48 -3.87 18.71
N ALA A 20 1.51 -4.37 19.39
CA ALA A 20 1.45 -4.71 20.82
C ALA A 20 1.35 -3.46 21.71
N ASP A 21 1.98 -2.35 21.30
CA ASP A 21 2.12 -1.13 22.10
C ASP A 21 1.34 0.06 21.52
N PHE A 22 1.12 0.07 20.20
CA PHE A 22 0.58 1.21 19.47
C PHE A 22 -0.69 0.84 18.72
N ASN A 23 -1.66 1.74 18.73
CA ASN A 23 -2.85 1.56 17.91
C ASN A 23 -2.55 1.82 16.41
N SER A 24 -3.47 1.38 15.54
CA SER A 24 -3.29 1.47 14.08
C SER A 24 -3.13 2.91 13.57
N VAL A 25 -3.77 3.89 14.22
CA VAL A 25 -3.68 5.31 13.82
C VAL A 25 -2.31 5.86 14.19
N GLU A 26 -1.76 5.48 15.35
CA GLU A 26 -0.41 5.83 15.75
C GLU A 26 0.64 5.24 14.80
N LEU A 27 0.53 3.95 14.47
CA LEU A 27 1.44 3.31 13.53
C LEU A 27 1.41 4.00 12.16
N LEU A 28 0.22 4.41 11.68
CA LEU A 28 0.09 5.17 10.44
C LEU A 28 0.70 6.58 10.57
N PHE A 29 0.47 7.27 11.69
CA PHE A 29 1.07 8.57 11.97
C PHE A 29 2.59 8.48 11.98
N TRP A 30 3.18 7.56 12.77
CA TRP A 30 4.63 7.38 12.84
C TRP A 30 5.24 6.98 11.51
N ARG A 31 4.58 6.08 10.75
CA ARG A 31 4.98 5.72 9.40
C ARG A 31 5.15 6.94 8.51
N THR A 32 4.17 7.83 8.52
CA THR A 32 4.17 8.97 7.61
C THR A 32 5.04 10.11 8.11
N SER A 33 5.08 10.37 9.41
CA SER A 33 5.90 11.42 10.03
C SER A 33 7.39 11.11 9.92
N ILE A 34 7.82 9.90 10.29
CA ILE A 34 9.21 9.46 10.16
C ILE A 34 9.60 9.48 8.66
N GLY A 35 8.73 8.96 7.78
CA GLY A 35 8.98 8.98 6.34
C GLY A 35 9.08 10.39 5.77
N ALA A 36 8.25 11.33 6.23
CA ALA A 36 8.33 12.74 5.82
C ALA A 36 9.66 13.38 6.20
N VAL A 37 10.12 13.14 7.43
CA VAL A 37 11.42 13.67 7.92
C VAL A 37 12.58 13.04 7.17
N LEU A 38 12.64 11.69 7.08
CA LEU A 38 13.73 10.97 6.44
C LEU A 38 13.86 11.28 4.95
N LEU A 39 12.74 11.54 4.27
CA LEU A 39 12.74 11.88 2.85
C LEU A 39 12.88 13.38 2.61
N GLY A 40 12.13 14.20 3.34
CA GLY A 40 12.05 15.64 3.11
C GLY A 40 13.30 16.38 3.54
N LEU A 41 13.81 16.11 4.76
CA LEU A 41 14.97 16.82 5.28
C LEU A 41 16.22 16.70 4.39
N PRO A 42 16.67 15.50 3.96
CA PRO A 42 17.81 15.39 3.06
C PRO A 42 17.59 16.05 1.71
N MET A 43 16.36 16.04 1.17
CA MET A 43 16.06 16.70 -0.11
C MET A 43 16.12 18.22 0.00
N MET A 44 15.57 18.78 1.09
CA MET A 44 15.62 20.22 1.35
C MET A 44 17.06 20.70 1.59
N LEU A 45 17.86 19.95 2.37
CA LEU A 45 19.27 20.26 2.60
C LEU A 45 20.10 20.23 1.30
N ARG A 46 19.68 19.46 0.30
CA ARG A 46 20.30 19.46 -1.05
C ARG A 46 19.73 20.55 -1.98
N GLY A 47 18.93 21.47 -1.46
CA GLY A 47 18.34 22.56 -2.25
C GLY A 47 17.12 22.17 -3.09
N HIS A 48 16.57 20.96 -2.91
CA HIS A 48 15.35 20.56 -3.61
C HIS A 48 14.13 21.16 -2.93
N SER A 49 13.36 21.96 -3.66
CA SER A 49 12.13 22.56 -3.16
C SER A 49 10.94 21.60 -3.22
N PRO A 50 10.14 21.46 -2.14
CA PRO A 50 8.87 20.75 -2.17
C PRO A 50 7.77 21.55 -2.90
N ALA A 51 7.99 22.83 -3.19
CA ALA A 51 7.00 23.65 -3.89
C ALA A 51 6.73 23.12 -5.29
N THR A 52 5.46 23.19 -5.72
CA THR A 52 5.00 22.69 -7.00
C THR A 52 3.79 23.46 -7.49
N PRO A 53 3.66 23.72 -8.80
CA PRO A 53 2.43 24.27 -9.37
C PRO A 53 1.24 23.31 -9.25
N HIS A 54 1.51 22.00 -9.08
CA HIS A 54 0.48 20.95 -9.02
C HIS A 54 0.02 20.63 -7.60
N TRP A 55 0.13 21.56 -6.63
CA TRP A 55 -0.21 21.36 -5.23
C TRP A 55 -1.62 20.81 -5.00
N ARG A 56 -2.61 21.24 -5.82
CA ARG A 56 -3.99 20.74 -5.75
C ARG A 56 -4.07 19.23 -6.02
N ALA A 57 -3.30 18.74 -7.02
CA ALA A 57 -3.24 17.32 -7.32
C ALA A 57 -2.59 16.51 -6.19
N HIS A 58 -1.55 17.06 -5.55
CA HIS A 58 -0.93 16.45 -4.37
C HIS A 58 -1.90 16.37 -3.19
N ILE A 59 -2.65 17.44 -2.90
CA ILE A 59 -3.67 17.44 -1.83
C ILE A 59 -4.75 16.41 -2.14
N HIS A 60 -5.29 16.40 -3.35
CA HIS A 60 -6.32 15.43 -3.74
C HIS A 60 -5.81 13.99 -3.62
N ARG A 61 -4.57 13.71 -4.11
CA ARG A 61 -3.90 12.41 -3.93
C ARG A 61 -3.74 12.04 -2.45
N GLY A 62 -3.37 12.99 -1.61
CA GLY A 62 -3.20 12.82 -0.18
C GLY A 62 -4.51 12.42 0.50
N PHE A 63 -5.59 13.15 0.25
CA PHE A 63 -6.92 12.85 0.80
C PHE A 63 -7.45 11.49 0.35
N VAL A 64 -7.38 11.19 -0.95
CA VAL A 64 -7.84 9.90 -1.47
C VAL A 64 -7.01 8.75 -0.88
N GLY A 65 -5.69 8.93 -0.79
CA GLY A 65 -4.81 7.92 -0.18
C GLY A 65 -5.09 7.72 1.31
N TYR A 66 -5.33 8.80 2.06
CA TYR A 66 -5.68 8.70 3.48
C TYR A 66 -7.07 8.08 3.67
N ALA A 67 -8.06 8.49 2.90
CA ALA A 67 -9.41 7.90 2.93
C ALA A 67 -9.39 6.40 2.63
N SER A 68 -8.57 5.97 1.66
CA SER A 68 -8.35 4.55 1.38
C SER A 68 -7.81 3.81 2.61
N MET A 69 -6.84 4.38 3.30
CA MET A 69 -6.28 3.80 4.52
C MET A 69 -7.30 3.79 5.66
N ALA A 70 -8.03 4.86 5.88
CA ALA A 70 -9.07 4.92 6.91
C ALA A 70 -10.15 3.86 6.67
N ALA A 71 -10.59 3.68 5.43
CA ALA A 71 -11.54 2.63 5.06
C ALA A 71 -10.97 1.22 5.27
N LEU A 72 -9.67 1.01 4.96
CA LEU A 72 -8.99 -0.26 5.24
C LEU A 72 -8.95 -0.54 6.74
N PHE A 73 -8.56 0.44 7.57
CA PHE A 73 -8.51 0.26 9.01
C PHE A 73 -9.88 -0.01 9.60
N TYR A 74 -10.93 0.67 9.15
CA TYR A 74 -12.30 0.33 9.55
C TYR A 74 -12.63 -1.13 9.20
N ALA A 75 -12.30 -1.57 7.98
CA ALA A 75 -12.53 -2.95 7.58
C ALA A 75 -11.75 -3.94 8.47
N LEU A 76 -10.50 -3.64 8.80
CA LEU A 76 -9.64 -4.46 9.66
C LEU A 76 -10.19 -4.62 11.10
N THR A 77 -10.96 -3.64 11.61
CA THR A 77 -11.58 -3.76 12.94
C THR A 77 -12.86 -4.62 12.95
N ARG A 78 -13.41 -4.95 11.78
CA ARG A 78 -14.71 -5.63 11.64
C ARG A 78 -14.65 -6.92 10.83
N LEU A 79 -13.62 -7.11 10.02
CA LEU A 79 -13.39 -8.29 9.19
C LEU A 79 -12.13 -9.02 9.68
N SER A 80 -11.98 -10.27 9.25
CA SER A 80 -10.68 -10.95 9.40
C SER A 80 -9.60 -10.21 8.59
N LEU A 81 -8.37 -10.20 9.11
CA LEU A 81 -7.23 -9.58 8.43
C LEU A 81 -7.10 -10.04 6.97
N PRO A 82 -7.18 -11.35 6.65
CA PRO A 82 -7.12 -11.81 5.26
C PRO A 82 -8.22 -11.21 4.38
N THR A 83 -9.45 -11.10 4.88
CA THR A 83 -10.58 -10.54 4.12
C THR A 83 -10.38 -9.07 3.81
N ALA A 84 -10.05 -8.25 4.82
CA ALA A 84 -9.82 -6.81 4.64
C ALA A 84 -8.67 -6.53 3.66
N VAL A 85 -7.56 -7.28 3.81
CA VAL A 85 -6.39 -7.16 2.93
C VAL A 85 -6.71 -7.60 1.50
N THR A 86 -7.43 -8.70 1.31
CA THR A 86 -7.86 -9.15 -0.03
C THR A 86 -8.71 -8.08 -0.73
N LEU A 87 -9.66 -7.48 -0.02
CA LEU A 87 -10.49 -6.40 -0.56
C LEU A 87 -9.64 -5.18 -0.97
N ASN A 88 -8.64 -4.82 -0.18
CA ASN A 88 -7.74 -3.73 -0.53
C ASN A 88 -6.85 -4.06 -1.76
N TYR A 89 -6.42 -5.32 -1.95
CA TYR A 89 -5.67 -5.73 -3.14
C TYR A 89 -6.46 -5.72 -4.44
N THR A 90 -7.80 -5.55 -4.41
CA THR A 90 -8.59 -5.23 -5.59
C THR A 90 -8.13 -3.92 -6.24
N SER A 91 -7.36 -3.09 -5.53
CA SER A 91 -6.79 -1.83 -6.02
C SER A 91 -6.03 -1.97 -7.33
N SER A 92 -5.30 -3.07 -7.56
CA SER A 92 -4.60 -3.33 -8.83
C SER A 92 -5.57 -3.53 -10.00
N LEU A 93 -6.73 -4.14 -9.76
CA LEU A 93 -7.80 -4.29 -10.76
C LEU A 93 -8.46 -2.95 -11.06
N PHE A 94 -8.80 -2.18 -10.01
CA PHE A 94 -9.40 -0.85 -10.17
C PHE A 94 -8.45 0.15 -10.82
N PHE A 95 -7.17 0.14 -10.46
CA PHE A 95 -6.15 0.92 -11.18
C PHE A 95 -6.14 0.59 -12.67
N SER A 96 -6.17 -0.69 -13.01
CA SER A 96 -6.15 -1.14 -14.42
C SER A 96 -7.43 -0.73 -15.14
N ALA A 97 -8.59 -0.83 -14.49
CA ALA A 97 -9.87 -0.35 -15.03
C ALA A 97 -9.85 1.17 -15.26
N LEU A 98 -9.28 1.95 -14.34
CA LEU A 98 -9.12 3.40 -14.52
C LEU A 98 -8.21 3.74 -15.71
N CYS A 99 -7.13 3.00 -15.91
CA CYS A 99 -6.28 3.19 -17.08
C CYS A 99 -7.06 2.98 -18.39
N ILE A 100 -7.94 1.98 -18.43
CA ILE A 100 -8.77 1.72 -19.63
C ILE A 100 -9.77 2.85 -19.84
N VAL A 101 -10.50 3.22 -18.81
CA VAL A 101 -11.58 4.22 -18.92
C VAL A 101 -11.02 5.62 -19.15
N LYS A 102 -10.04 6.05 -18.36
CA LYS A 102 -9.50 7.42 -18.40
C LYS A 102 -8.50 7.64 -19.53
N LEU A 103 -7.64 6.66 -19.80
CA LEU A 103 -6.60 6.76 -20.81
C LEU A 103 -7.03 6.13 -22.16
N LYS A 104 -8.26 5.58 -22.22
CA LYS A 104 -8.79 4.86 -23.39
C LYS A 104 -7.85 3.72 -23.85
N ASP A 105 -7.19 3.10 -22.88
CA ASP A 105 -6.21 2.05 -23.09
C ASP A 105 -6.91 0.75 -23.55
N ARG A 106 -6.26 -0.04 -24.38
CA ARG A 106 -6.76 -1.35 -24.83
C ARG A 106 -5.71 -2.42 -24.52
N PRO A 107 -5.63 -2.88 -23.26
CA PRO A 107 -4.66 -3.89 -22.90
C PRO A 107 -4.95 -5.21 -23.61
N ARG A 108 -3.88 -5.92 -23.94
CA ARG A 108 -3.98 -7.27 -24.53
C ARG A 108 -4.69 -8.22 -23.55
N PRO A 109 -5.42 -9.26 -24.03
CA PRO A 109 -6.08 -10.23 -23.16
C PRO A 109 -5.15 -10.87 -22.11
N ARG A 110 -3.87 -11.04 -22.45
CA ARG A 110 -2.83 -11.55 -21.52
C ARG A 110 -2.65 -10.70 -20.27
N VAL A 111 -2.88 -9.38 -20.36
CA VAL A 111 -2.82 -8.48 -19.21
C VAL A 111 -3.95 -8.76 -18.24
N TRP A 112 -5.16 -8.93 -18.76
CA TRP A 112 -6.32 -9.31 -17.95
C TRP A 112 -6.11 -10.65 -17.27
N LEU A 113 -5.62 -11.64 -18.02
CA LEU A 113 -5.31 -12.96 -17.47
C LEU A 113 -4.26 -12.84 -16.34
N ALA A 114 -3.20 -12.05 -16.54
CA ALA A 114 -2.19 -11.86 -15.52
C ALA A 114 -2.76 -11.21 -14.24
N LEU A 115 -3.54 -10.14 -14.37
CA LEU A 115 -4.15 -9.45 -13.23
C LEU A 115 -5.13 -10.37 -12.49
N SER A 116 -5.97 -11.11 -13.22
CA SER A 116 -6.93 -12.04 -12.62
C SER A 116 -6.24 -13.21 -11.93
N LEU A 117 -5.23 -13.83 -12.55
CA LEU A 117 -4.44 -14.89 -11.92
C LEU A 117 -3.72 -14.41 -10.65
N GLY A 118 -3.12 -13.22 -10.71
CA GLY A 118 -2.45 -12.63 -9.55
C GLY A 118 -3.43 -12.37 -8.41
N PHE A 119 -4.59 -11.81 -8.70
CA PHE A 119 -5.63 -11.56 -7.70
C PHE A 119 -6.21 -12.86 -7.16
N PHE A 120 -6.46 -13.85 -8.02
CA PHE A 120 -6.92 -15.18 -7.58
C PHE A 120 -5.90 -15.86 -6.67
N GLY A 121 -4.60 -15.74 -6.98
CA GLY A 121 -3.52 -16.18 -6.09
C GLY A 121 -3.56 -15.50 -4.73
N VAL A 122 -3.85 -14.18 -4.67
CA VAL A 122 -4.03 -13.46 -3.39
C VAL A 122 -5.23 -14.01 -2.62
N VAL A 123 -6.36 -14.23 -3.28
CA VAL A 123 -7.56 -14.81 -2.65
C VAL A 123 -7.28 -16.21 -2.09
N LEU A 124 -6.59 -17.05 -2.85
CA LEU A 124 -6.23 -18.40 -2.44
C LEU A 124 -5.24 -18.42 -1.27
N LEU A 125 -4.28 -17.49 -1.25
CA LEU A 125 -3.27 -17.40 -0.19
C LEU A 125 -3.87 -16.85 1.12
N LEU A 126 -4.67 -15.80 1.03
CA LEU A 126 -5.24 -15.13 2.20
C LEU A 126 -6.51 -15.82 2.74
N ARG A 127 -7.18 -16.64 1.92
CA ARG A 127 -8.41 -17.38 2.29
C ARG A 127 -9.43 -16.48 3.00
N PRO A 128 -9.91 -15.41 2.36
CA PRO A 128 -10.86 -14.49 2.99
C PRO A 128 -12.13 -15.21 3.42
N THR A 129 -12.62 -14.89 4.60
CA THR A 129 -13.90 -15.37 5.13
C THR A 129 -14.88 -14.22 5.22
N PHE A 130 -16.13 -14.46 4.85
CA PHE A 130 -17.17 -13.43 4.84
C PHE A 130 -18.50 -14.00 5.36
N THR A 131 -19.11 -13.32 6.31
CA THR A 131 -20.43 -13.66 6.83
C THR A 131 -21.48 -12.63 6.36
N PRO A 132 -22.77 -13.00 6.24
CA PRO A 132 -23.81 -12.06 5.80
C PRO A 132 -23.90 -10.80 6.65
N GLN A 133 -23.58 -10.87 7.94
CA GLN A 133 -23.59 -9.73 8.87
C GLN A 133 -22.45 -8.73 8.61
N GLN A 134 -21.45 -9.13 7.85
CA GLN A 134 -20.25 -8.31 7.53
C GLN A 134 -20.37 -7.56 6.20
N TRP A 135 -21.58 -7.44 5.63
CA TRP A 135 -21.76 -6.79 4.31
C TRP A 135 -21.29 -5.33 4.29
N LEU A 136 -21.61 -4.54 5.35
CA LEU A 136 -21.20 -3.14 5.41
C LEU A 136 -19.67 -2.97 5.60
N PRO A 137 -19.01 -3.66 6.55
CA PRO A 137 -17.55 -3.71 6.60
C PRO A 137 -16.91 -4.19 5.30
N GLY A 138 -17.51 -5.19 4.62
CA GLY A 138 -17.06 -5.69 3.34
C GLY A 138 -17.13 -4.64 2.23
N LEU A 139 -18.23 -3.90 2.16
CA LEU A 139 -18.39 -2.79 1.22
C LEU A 139 -17.36 -1.68 1.47
N ILE A 140 -17.13 -1.31 2.72
CA ILE A 140 -16.11 -0.30 3.08
C ILE A 140 -14.70 -0.81 2.74
N GLY A 141 -14.41 -2.10 2.98
CA GLY A 141 -13.17 -2.73 2.55
C GLY A 141 -12.97 -2.67 1.03
N LEU A 142 -14.03 -2.89 0.25
CA LEU A 142 -13.98 -2.75 -1.21
C LEU A 142 -13.77 -1.28 -1.63
N VAL A 143 -14.42 -0.33 -0.96
CA VAL A 143 -14.19 1.11 -1.16
C VAL A 143 -12.73 1.47 -0.88
N SER A 144 -12.08 0.84 0.12
CA SER A 144 -10.65 1.02 0.34
C SER A 144 -9.82 0.61 -0.88
N GLY A 145 -10.13 -0.54 -1.50
CA GLY A 145 -9.46 -1.01 -2.71
C GLY A 145 -9.70 -0.10 -3.91
N ILE A 146 -10.93 0.36 -4.13
CA ILE A 146 -11.27 1.33 -5.18
C ILE A 146 -10.47 2.62 -4.99
N SER A 147 -10.50 3.18 -3.78
CA SER A 147 -9.79 4.43 -3.44
C SER A 147 -8.28 4.26 -3.55
N ALA A 148 -7.73 3.10 -3.15
CA ALA A 148 -6.31 2.78 -3.33
C ALA A 148 -5.93 2.73 -4.81
N GLY A 149 -6.73 2.09 -5.65
CA GLY A 149 -6.53 2.06 -7.10
C GLY A 149 -6.55 3.45 -7.72
N PHE A 150 -7.46 4.30 -7.28
CA PHE A 150 -7.55 5.70 -7.71
C PHE A 150 -6.34 6.52 -7.22
N ALA A 151 -5.91 6.34 -5.97
CA ALA A 151 -4.73 6.99 -5.42
C ALA A 151 -3.45 6.62 -6.20
N VAL A 152 -3.31 5.35 -6.59
CA VAL A 152 -2.19 4.88 -7.42
C VAL A 152 -2.26 5.47 -8.83
N PHE A 153 -3.46 5.59 -9.40
CA PHE A 153 -3.66 6.26 -10.69
C PHE A 153 -3.19 7.72 -10.64
N GLN A 154 -3.53 8.46 -9.58
CA GLN A 154 -3.06 9.82 -9.36
C GLN A 154 -1.53 9.92 -9.19
N VAL A 155 -0.89 8.93 -8.53
CA VAL A 155 0.58 8.85 -8.48
C VAL A 155 1.18 8.81 -9.87
N ARG A 156 0.56 8.04 -10.77
CA ARG A 156 1.00 7.97 -12.17
C ARG A 156 0.75 9.29 -12.92
N GLU A 157 -0.42 9.90 -12.75
CA GLU A 157 -0.74 11.21 -13.36
C GLU A 157 0.26 12.27 -12.92
N LEU A 158 0.54 12.41 -11.62
CA LEU A 158 1.56 13.32 -11.09
C LEU A 158 2.93 13.04 -11.69
N GLY A 159 3.30 11.77 -11.83
CA GLY A 159 4.54 11.37 -12.49
C GLY A 159 4.62 11.82 -13.96
N GLN A 160 3.49 11.78 -14.69
CA GLN A 160 3.41 12.25 -16.08
C GLN A 160 3.39 13.78 -16.20
N MET A 161 2.92 14.49 -15.17
CA MET A 161 3.04 15.95 -15.07
C MET A 161 4.47 16.41 -14.74
N GLY A 162 5.44 15.48 -14.68
CA GLY A 162 6.85 15.80 -14.42
C GLY A 162 7.23 15.80 -12.93
N GLU A 163 6.28 15.52 -12.02
CA GLU A 163 6.57 15.51 -10.61
C GLU A 163 7.61 14.45 -10.24
N GLN A 164 8.54 14.85 -9.37
CA GLN A 164 9.57 13.94 -8.88
C GLN A 164 8.95 12.94 -7.87
N PRO A 165 9.33 11.66 -7.89
CA PRO A 165 8.78 10.65 -7.00
C PRO A 165 8.87 11.04 -5.51
N TRP A 166 10.00 11.64 -5.08
CA TRP A 166 10.17 12.07 -3.70
C TRP A 166 9.16 13.14 -3.29
N ARG A 167 8.85 14.10 -4.19
CA ARG A 167 7.90 15.17 -3.93
C ARG A 167 6.47 14.62 -3.75
N VAL A 168 6.07 13.69 -4.62
CA VAL A 168 4.77 13.00 -4.51
C VAL A 168 4.62 12.27 -3.17
N VAL A 169 5.67 11.56 -2.75
CA VAL A 169 5.69 10.85 -1.47
C VAL A 169 5.73 11.81 -0.28
N PHE A 170 6.54 12.86 -0.36
CA PHE A 170 6.66 13.87 0.69
C PHE A 170 5.32 14.56 0.97
N TRP A 171 4.63 15.07 -0.06
CA TRP A 171 3.31 15.68 0.10
C TRP A 171 2.29 14.73 0.71
N PHE A 172 2.28 13.48 0.26
CA PHE A 172 1.41 12.46 0.82
C PHE A 172 1.71 12.21 2.30
N PHE A 173 2.97 12.11 2.67
CA PHE A 173 3.37 11.89 4.05
C PHE A 173 3.03 13.09 4.95
N CYS A 174 3.32 14.30 4.52
CA CYS A 174 2.97 15.51 5.28
C CYS A 174 1.46 15.62 5.52
N LEU A 175 0.64 15.42 4.47
CA LEU A 175 -0.80 15.50 4.62
C LEU A 175 -1.34 14.37 5.52
N SER A 176 -0.86 13.15 5.32
CA SER A 176 -1.29 11.99 6.13
C SER A 176 -0.88 12.14 7.59
N SER A 177 0.33 12.67 7.86
CA SER A 177 0.78 12.98 9.22
C SER A 177 -0.07 14.05 9.87
N ALA A 178 -0.41 15.12 9.14
CA ALA A 178 -1.26 16.19 9.65
C ALA A 178 -2.65 15.67 10.03
N ILE A 179 -3.28 14.89 9.16
CA ILE A 179 -4.59 14.28 9.44
C ILE A 179 -4.50 13.29 10.60
N GLY A 180 -3.47 12.42 10.62
CA GLY A 180 -3.23 11.46 11.69
C GLY A 180 -2.99 12.15 13.04
N LEU A 181 -2.24 13.25 13.05
CA LEU A 181 -2.01 14.07 14.26
C LEU A 181 -3.33 14.62 14.81
N VAL A 182 -4.15 15.24 13.95
CA VAL A 182 -5.46 15.76 14.36
C VAL A 182 -6.32 14.65 14.94
N TRP A 183 -6.34 13.48 14.30
CA TRP A 183 -7.11 12.34 14.79
C TRP A 183 -6.63 11.87 16.17
N LEU A 184 -5.31 11.78 16.39
CA LEU A 184 -4.76 11.35 17.67
C LEU A 184 -5.00 12.38 18.79
N LEU A 185 -4.91 13.66 18.48
CA LEU A 185 -5.17 14.73 19.47
C LEU A 185 -6.66 14.83 19.87
N LEU A 186 -7.57 14.53 18.94
CA LEU A 186 -9.01 14.56 19.20
C LEU A 186 -9.58 13.21 19.68
N GLY A 187 -8.80 12.15 19.62
CA GLY A 187 -9.23 10.78 19.89
C GLY A 187 -8.38 10.05 20.94
N PRO A 188 -7.76 8.91 20.57
CA PRO A 188 -7.13 8.01 21.53
C PRO A 188 -5.86 8.54 22.19
N GLY A 189 -5.28 9.63 21.66
CA GLY A 189 -3.99 10.15 22.13
C GLY A 189 -2.79 9.32 21.67
N PHE A 190 -1.63 9.58 22.26
CA PHE A 190 -0.37 8.90 21.99
C PHE A 190 -0.01 7.93 23.11
N SER A 191 0.43 6.75 22.74
CA SER A 191 1.05 5.79 23.65
C SER A 191 2.49 6.21 23.98
N ALA A 192 3.00 5.80 25.15
CA ALA A 192 4.36 6.10 25.55
C ALA A 192 5.40 5.42 24.66
N VAL A 193 6.28 6.21 24.06
CA VAL A 193 7.41 5.70 23.28
C VAL A 193 8.59 5.46 24.21
N THR A 194 9.10 4.24 24.24
CA THR A 194 10.22 3.80 25.07
C THR A 194 11.35 3.25 24.21
N PRO A 195 12.58 3.12 24.73
CA PRO A 195 13.67 2.46 24.00
C PRO A 195 13.34 1.01 23.57
N ALA A 196 12.45 0.33 24.28
CA ALA A 196 12.04 -1.04 23.96
C ALA A 196 11.10 -1.11 22.75
N ASN A 197 10.20 -0.12 22.58
CA ASN A 197 9.16 -0.15 21.53
C ASN A 197 9.38 0.84 20.38
N VAL A 198 10.48 1.61 20.37
CA VAL A 198 10.79 2.58 19.31
C VAL A 198 11.18 1.91 17.98
N TRP A 199 11.80 0.73 18.04
CA TRP A 199 12.33 0.05 16.86
C TRP A 199 11.27 -0.34 15.81
N PRO A 200 10.11 -0.89 16.19
CA PRO A 200 9.01 -1.11 15.26
C PRO A 200 8.55 0.18 14.57
N LEU A 201 8.50 1.31 15.29
CA LEU A 201 8.12 2.61 14.72
C LEU A 201 9.12 3.08 13.67
N LEU A 202 10.41 3.00 13.97
CA LEU A 202 11.47 3.34 13.03
C LEU A 202 11.40 2.44 11.79
N GLY A 203 11.20 1.14 11.98
CA GLY A 203 11.04 0.18 10.91
C GLY A 203 9.83 0.48 10.01
N VAL A 204 8.68 0.77 10.59
CA VAL A 204 7.46 1.16 9.84
C VAL A 204 7.73 2.44 9.03
N GLY A 205 8.42 3.43 9.60
CA GLY A 205 8.78 4.68 8.92
C GLY A 205 9.77 4.45 7.76
N VAL A 206 10.88 3.78 8.02
CA VAL A 206 11.94 3.54 7.02
C VAL A 206 11.43 2.65 5.88
N PHE A 207 10.90 1.48 6.19
CA PHE A 207 10.41 0.56 5.15
C PHE A 207 9.16 1.10 4.47
N GLY A 208 8.30 1.84 5.17
CA GLY A 208 7.17 2.55 4.60
C GLY A 208 7.61 3.62 3.60
N MET A 209 8.65 4.40 3.91
CA MET A 209 9.23 5.40 3.01
C MET A 209 9.86 4.74 1.78
N LEU A 210 10.72 3.73 1.97
CA LEU A 210 11.38 3.03 0.87
C LEU A 210 10.36 2.37 -0.07
N GLY A 211 9.37 1.68 0.50
CA GLY A 211 8.30 1.05 -0.26
C GLY A 211 7.48 2.06 -1.05
N GLN A 212 7.09 3.16 -0.42
CA GLN A 212 6.30 4.21 -1.06
C GLN A 212 7.08 4.91 -2.19
N LEU A 213 8.35 5.20 -1.97
CA LEU A 213 9.21 5.84 -2.98
C LEU A 213 9.45 4.90 -4.17
N ALA A 214 9.79 3.64 -3.90
CA ALA A 214 10.01 2.62 -4.94
C ALA A 214 8.72 2.35 -5.74
N MET A 215 7.55 2.30 -5.08
CA MET A 215 6.25 2.17 -5.72
C MET A 215 5.95 3.38 -6.61
N THR A 216 6.11 4.59 -6.10
CA THR A 216 5.86 5.83 -6.84
C THR A 216 6.73 5.90 -8.09
N ARG A 217 8.02 5.57 -7.96
CA ARG A 217 8.93 5.49 -9.10
C ARG A 217 8.52 4.42 -10.11
N ALA A 218 8.12 3.25 -9.63
CA ALA A 218 7.68 2.17 -10.50
C ALA A 218 6.45 2.55 -11.32
N TYR A 219 5.46 3.22 -10.73
CA TYR A 219 4.27 3.68 -11.45
C TYR A 219 4.54 4.88 -12.37
N LYS A 220 5.53 5.71 -12.07
CA LYS A 220 5.97 6.79 -12.96
C LYS A 220 6.67 6.26 -14.21
N GLU A 221 7.65 5.38 -14.04
CA GLU A 221 8.59 4.95 -15.08
C GLU A 221 8.22 3.60 -15.72
N GLY A 222 7.48 2.75 -14.99
CA GLY A 222 7.24 1.37 -15.38
C GLY A 222 6.05 1.16 -16.30
N ARG A 223 6.00 -0.03 -16.89
CA ARG A 223 4.82 -0.53 -17.63
C ARG A 223 3.68 -0.72 -16.64
N ARG A 224 2.58 0.02 -16.81
CA ARG A 224 1.49 0.17 -15.83
C ARG A 224 0.91 -1.15 -15.31
N TYR A 225 0.60 -2.07 -16.20
CA TYR A 225 -0.01 -3.35 -15.83
C TYR A 225 0.98 -4.34 -15.20
N LEU A 226 2.24 -4.30 -15.65
CA LEU A 226 3.32 -5.07 -15.03
C LEU A 226 3.55 -4.63 -13.58
N VAL A 227 3.59 -3.32 -13.35
CA VAL A 227 3.74 -2.76 -12.00
C VAL A 227 2.56 -3.14 -11.11
N ALA A 228 1.33 -3.07 -11.64
CA ALA A 228 0.13 -3.47 -10.92
C ALA A 228 0.11 -4.97 -10.56
N SER A 229 0.55 -5.85 -11.47
CA SER A 229 0.66 -7.30 -11.20
C SER A 229 1.74 -7.59 -10.14
N PHE A 230 2.87 -6.88 -10.18
CA PHE A 230 3.95 -7.05 -9.20
C PHE A 230 3.60 -6.51 -7.81
N ALA A 231 2.53 -5.71 -7.67
CA ALA A 231 2.05 -5.29 -6.36
C ALA A 231 1.63 -6.50 -5.49
N TYR A 232 1.11 -7.56 -6.10
CA TYR A 232 0.72 -8.77 -5.38
C TYR A 232 1.89 -9.53 -4.74
N LEU A 233 3.14 -9.30 -5.18
CA LEU A 233 4.33 -9.91 -4.55
C LEU A 233 4.50 -9.50 -3.08
N THR A 234 3.91 -8.39 -2.65
CA THR A 234 3.91 -8.01 -1.23
C THR A 234 3.32 -9.12 -0.37
N VAL A 235 2.24 -9.77 -0.84
CA VAL A 235 1.58 -10.87 -0.10
C VAL A 235 2.50 -12.08 -0.01
N VAL A 236 3.21 -12.40 -1.10
CA VAL A 236 4.19 -13.50 -1.13
C VAL A 236 5.34 -13.23 -0.15
N PHE A 237 5.94 -12.03 -0.21
CA PHE A 237 7.02 -11.68 0.72
C PHE A 237 6.56 -11.65 2.17
N SER A 238 5.33 -11.16 2.44
CA SER A 238 4.77 -11.17 3.79
C SER A 238 4.56 -12.59 4.31
N ALA A 239 4.09 -13.52 3.46
CA ALA A 239 3.92 -14.91 3.83
C ALA A 239 5.27 -15.60 4.12
N LEU A 240 6.30 -15.35 3.29
CA LEU A 240 7.65 -15.88 3.52
C LEU A 240 8.27 -15.34 4.82
N LEU A 241 8.07 -14.04 5.11
CA LEU A 241 8.51 -13.45 6.38
C LEU A 241 7.72 -14.01 7.57
N GLY A 242 6.44 -14.34 7.39
CA GLY A 242 5.62 -15.02 8.41
C GLY A 242 6.21 -16.37 8.80
N VAL A 243 6.62 -17.18 7.80
CA VAL A 243 7.32 -18.45 8.06
C VAL A 243 8.65 -18.22 8.78
N ALA A 244 9.44 -17.26 8.31
CA ALA A 244 10.79 -17.06 8.83
C ALA A 244 10.83 -16.48 10.26
N LEU A 245 9.80 -15.73 10.68
CA LEU A 245 9.79 -14.98 11.94
C LEU A 245 8.79 -15.51 12.98
N TRP A 246 7.75 -16.23 12.55
CA TRP A 246 6.69 -16.75 13.43
C TRP A 246 6.42 -18.24 13.25
N ASP A 247 7.29 -18.95 12.49
CA ASP A 247 7.13 -20.38 12.19
C ASP A 247 5.76 -20.72 11.57
N ASP A 248 5.18 -19.77 10.80
CA ASP A 248 3.89 -19.99 10.14
C ASP A 248 4.01 -21.16 9.15
N VAL A 249 3.11 -22.14 9.24
CA VAL A 249 3.12 -23.33 8.38
C VAL A 249 2.46 -23.00 7.04
N LEU A 250 3.23 -23.12 5.95
CA LEU A 250 2.71 -22.99 4.60
C LEU A 250 2.03 -24.28 4.15
N SER A 251 0.73 -24.22 3.89
CA SER A 251 0.02 -25.33 3.26
C SER A 251 0.40 -25.47 1.78
N VAL A 252 0.15 -26.64 1.18
CA VAL A 252 0.33 -26.86 -0.26
C VAL A 252 -0.48 -25.82 -1.07
N ALA A 253 -1.70 -25.48 -0.62
CA ALA A 253 -2.50 -24.43 -1.25
C ALA A 253 -1.82 -23.06 -1.19
N SER A 254 -1.11 -22.73 -0.11
CA SER A 254 -0.34 -21.47 0.00
C SER A 254 0.83 -21.44 -0.99
N LEU A 255 1.53 -22.56 -1.17
CA LEU A 255 2.61 -22.68 -2.16
C LEU A 255 2.08 -22.53 -3.60
N LEU A 256 0.96 -23.16 -3.93
CA LEU A 256 0.28 -23.00 -5.21
C LEU A 256 -0.15 -21.55 -5.45
N ALA A 257 -0.71 -20.90 -4.44
CA ALA A 257 -1.12 -19.50 -4.51
C ALA A 257 0.07 -18.56 -4.79
N MET A 258 1.20 -18.76 -4.12
CA MET A 258 2.43 -17.99 -4.40
C MET A 258 2.93 -18.24 -5.82
N GLY A 259 2.91 -19.49 -6.28
CA GLY A 259 3.25 -19.85 -7.66
C GLY A 259 2.36 -19.13 -8.70
N LEU A 260 1.05 -19.01 -8.44
CA LEU A 260 0.12 -18.25 -9.27
C LEU A 260 0.47 -16.76 -9.31
N ILE A 261 0.78 -16.14 -8.16
CA ILE A 261 1.15 -14.72 -8.08
C ILE A 261 2.43 -14.45 -8.89
N VAL A 262 3.45 -15.29 -8.73
CA VAL A 262 4.72 -15.15 -9.45
C VAL A 262 4.51 -15.36 -10.97
N SER A 263 3.75 -16.39 -11.34
CA SER A 263 3.41 -16.67 -12.74
C SER A 263 2.63 -15.53 -13.39
N ALA A 264 1.71 -14.90 -12.65
CA ALA A 264 0.98 -13.72 -13.10
C ALA A 264 1.93 -12.55 -13.39
N GLY A 265 2.91 -12.31 -12.51
CA GLY A 265 3.94 -11.30 -12.74
C GLY A 265 4.78 -11.57 -13.99
N MET A 266 5.20 -12.82 -14.20
CA MET A 266 5.93 -13.23 -15.41
C MET A 266 5.09 -13.10 -16.69
N LEU A 267 3.81 -13.46 -16.64
CA LEU A 267 2.89 -13.29 -17.76
C LEU A 267 2.70 -11.81 -18.10
N ALA A 268 2.53 -10.95 -17.10
CA ALA A 268 2.44 -9.50 -17.30
C ALA A 268 3.71 -8.90 -17.91
N ALA A 269 4.88 -9.47 -17.59
CA ALA A 269 6.17 -9.03 -18.16
C ALA A 269 6.27 -9.32 -19.67
N ARG A 270 5.63 -10.40 -20.14
CA ARG A 270 5.63 -10.83 -21.54
C ARG A 270 4.46 -10.23 -22.36
N ALA A 271 3.54 -9.53 -21.75
CA ALA A 271 2.37 -8.89 -22.38
C ALA A 271 2.67 -7.45 -22.80
#